data_23cec5d8c5b9ee438097878ca8b8d5df
#
_entry.id   23cec5d8c5b9ee438097878ca8b8d5df
#
_cell.length_a   1.000
_cell.length_b   1.000
_cell.length_c   1.000
_cell.angle_alpha   90.00
_cell.angle_beta   90.00
_cell.angle_gamma   90.00
#
_symmetry.space_group_name_H-M   'P 1'
#
loop_
_entity.id
_entity.type
_entity.pdbx_description
1 polymer ?
#
loop_
_entity_poly.entity_id
_entity_poly.type
_entity_poly.pdbx_seq_one_letter_code
_entity_poly.pdbx_strand_id
1 'polypeptide(L)'
;MHRVGYGAMRLCGQPGNFGPFADWPAGEKLLRRAVELGVNFFDTAEAYGPGNNEEIIASALHPYRTGLVITTKGGVTKTSPTTVFPDGRPENLRRACEASLRRLRVERIDLYQLHRPDPNVPFAESIGALAALRAEGKIRHVGLSNVSITQIEEARTIVPVVSVQNRYNLRERSADDVLAFCEQHAIAFLPYGPLGAQPFERNAPLTSTESPLAATAARLGATSAQVALAWLLRRSPNIVVIPGTTVIAHLDENVATANLELSDADFASLSALKTE
;
A
#
# COMPACT_ATOMS: atom_id res chain seq x y z
N MET A 1 9.75 -2.20 12.34
CA MET A 1 9.33 -2.25 10.92
C MET A 1 10.04 -1.13 10.19
N HIS A 2 10.60 -1.42 9.01
CA HIS A 2 11.22 -0.40 8.16
C HIS A 2 10.10 0.48 7.58
N ARG A 3 10.26 1.81 7.60
CA ARG A 3 9.19 2.73 7.18
C ARG A 3 9.04 2.87 5.65
N VAL A 4 9.97 2.27 4.90
CA VAL A 4 9.86 2.08 3.45
C VAL A 4 9.54 0.62 3.19
N GLY A 5 8.29 0.36 2.81
CA GLY A 5 7.80 -0.94 2.36
C GLY A 5 7.85 -1.06 0.83
N TYR A 6 7.29 -2.13 0.31
CA TYR A 6 7.16 -2.38 -1.12
C TYR A 6 5.69 -2.62 -1.51
N GLY A 7 5.16 -1.80 -2.42
CA GLY A 7 3.84 -1.97 -3.04
C GLY A 7 3.91 -2.85 -4.28
N ALA A 8 3.39 -4.06 -4.20
CA ALA A 8 3.58 -5.07 -5.24
C ALA A 8 2.64 -4.94 -6.45
N MET A 9 1.66 -4.03 -6.45
CA MET A 9 0.61 -3.93 -7.47
C MET A 9 1.13 -3.96 -8.92
N ARG A 10 2.34 -3.43 -9.17
CA ARG A 10 2.96 -3.44 -10.52
C ARG A 10 3.46 -4.82 -10.97
N LEU A 11 3.61 -5.78 -10.06
CA LEU A 11 4.01 -7.16 -10.38
C LEU A 11 2.79 -8.01 -10.78
N CYS A 12 2.05 -7.55 -11.78
CA CYS A 12 0.98 -8.28 -12.45
C CYS A 12 0.82 -7.79 -13.88
N GLY A 13 0.00 -8.46 -14.68
CA GLY A 13 -0.18 -8.18 -16.11
C GLY A 13 -0.63 -6.75 -16.38
N GLN A 14 -0.08 -6.18 -17.45
CA GLN A 14 -0.40 -4.82 -17.92
C GLN A 14 -0.94 -4.87 -19.36
N PRO A 15 -1.86 -3.98 -19.75
CA PRO A 15 -2.47 -2.92 -18.93
C PRO A 15 -3.51 -3.46 -17.95
N GLY A 16 -3.86 -2.63 -16.97
CA GLY A 16 -5.02 -2.88 -16.10
C GLY A 16 -4.75 -3.76 -14.89
N ASN A 17 -3.52 -4.13 -14.58
CA ASN A 17 -3.16 -4.99 -13.45
C ASN A 17 -3.98 -6.31 -13.43
N PHE A 18 -4.02 -7.02 -14.57
CA PHE A 18 -4.79 -8.23 -14.76
C PHE A 18 -3.94 -9.36 -15.36
N GLY A 19 -4.02 -10.57 -14.78
CA GLY A 19 -3.17 -11.69 -15.14
C GLY A 19 -1.76 -11.65 -14.53
N PRO A 20 -0.91 -12.62 -14.85
CA PRO A 20 0.42 -12.75 -14.32
C PRO A 20 1.38 -11.65 -14.82
N PHE A 21 2.40 -11.36 -14.04
CA PHE A 21 3.50 -10.49 -14.48
C PHE A 21 4.26 -11.16 -15.62
N ALA A 22 4.50 -10.42 -16.71
CA ALA A 22 5.06 -11.00 -17.94
C ALA A 22 6.48 -11.57 -17.75
N ASP A 23 7.33 -10.87 -16.99
CA ASP A 23 8.69 -11.35 -16.66
C ASP A 23 8.71 -11.85 -15.21
N TRP A 24 8.12 -13.01 -14.98
CA TRP A 24 8.02 -13.61 -13.64
C TRP A 24 9.37 -13.75 -12.93
N PRO A 25 10.45 -14.27 -13.58
CA PRO A 25 11.78 -14.36 -12.97
C PRO A 25 12.35 -12.99 -12.55
N ALA A 26 12.16 -11.94 -13.35
CA ALA A 26 12.58 -10.59 -12.98
C ALA A 26 11.80 -10.05 -11.78
N GLY A 27 10.49 -10.33 -11.71
CA GLY A 27 9.66 -9.98 -10.55
C GLY A 27 10.12 -10.68 -9.27
N GLU A 28 10.43 -11.96 -9.31
CA GLU A 28 10.99 -12.69 -8.18
C GLU A 28 12.35 -12.13 -7.74
N LYS A 29 13.24 -11.84 -8.69
CA LYS A 29 14.55 -11.24 -8.42
C LYS A 29 14.39 -9.90 -7.70
N LEU A 30 13.46 -9.07 -8.16
CA LEU A 30 13.16 -7.76 -7.56
C LEU A 30 12.63 -7.92 -6.12
N LEU A 31 11.73 -8.86 -5.86
CA LEU A 31 11.20 -9.12 -4.51
C LEU A 31 12.31 -9.60 -3.56
N ARG A 32 13.20 -10.49 -4.00
CA ARG A 32 14.37 -10.93 -3.22
C ARG A 32 15.30 -9.76 -2.94
N ARG A 33 15.55 -8.91 -3.95
CA ARG A 33 16.35 -7.68 -3.78
C ARG A 33 15.77 -6.75 -2.74
N ALA A 34 14.45 -6.58 -2.70
CA ALA A 34 13.80 -5.77 -1.68
C ALA A 34 14.09 -6.29 -0.26
N VAL A 35 14.03 -7.62 -0.05
CA VAL A 35 14.38 -8.23 1.24
C VAL A 35 15.87 -8.04 1.59
N GLU A 36 16.78 -8.14 0.61
CA GLU A 36 18.22 -7.88 0.80
C GLU A 36 18.49 -6.43 1.25
N LEU A 37 17.72 -5.47 0.73
CA LEU A 37 17.79 -4.06 1.11
C LEU A 37 17.14 -3.75 2.48
N GLY A 38 16.59 -4.76 3.17
CA GLY A 38 15.97 -4.59 4.47
C GLY A 38 14.47 -4.25 4.45
N VAL A 39 13.84 -4.26 3.27
CA VAL A 39 12.38 -4.14 3.19
C VAL A 39 11.74 -5.33 3.90
N ASN A 40 10.89 -5.05 4.88
CA ASN A 40 10.20 -6.06 5.67
C ASN A 40 8.67 -5.89 5.71
N PHE A 41 8.13 -5.03 4.85
CA PHE A 41 6.70 -4.81 4.69
C PHE A 41 6.33 -4.85 3.20
N PHE A 42 5.51 -5.83 2.80
CA PHE A 42 5.08 -6.04 1.40
C PHE A 42 3.56 -5.92 1.31
N ASP A 43 3.10 -4.97 0.48
CA ASP A 43 1.68 -4.70 0.28
C ASP A 43 1.19 -5.27 -1.05
N THR A 44 0.23 -6.18 -0.98
CA THR A 44 -0.46 -6.78 -2.13
C THR A 44 -1.98 -6.73 -1.96
N ALA A 45 -2.73 -7.37 -2.85
CA ALA A 45 -4.18 -7.57 -2.78
C ALA A 45 -4.63 -8.74 -3.66
N GLU A 46 -5.72 -9.41 -3.26
CA GLU A 46 -6.38 -10.43 -4.08
C GLU A 46 -6.73 -9.91 -5.48
N ALA A 47 -7.16 -8.65 -5.58
CA ALA A 47 -7.55 -8.03 -6.85
C ALA A 47 -6.37 -7.73 -7.80
N TYR A 48 -5.13 -7.88 -7.38
CA TYR A 48 -3.96 -7.63 -8.22
C TYR A 48 -3.62 -8.87 -9.06
N GLY A 49 -3.87 -8.77 -10.37
CA GLY A 49 -3.71 -9.85 -11.32
C GLY A 49 -4.64 -11.05 -11.14
N PRO A 50 -5.86 -10.97 -10.72
CA PRO A 50 -6.52 -11.55 -9.55
C PRO A 50 -5.79 -12.77 -9.00
N GLY A 51 -5.08 -12.52 -7.87
CA GLY A 51 -4.30 -13.52 -7.13
C GLY A 51 -2.86 -13.74 -7.62
N ASN A 52 -2.53 -13.46 -8.89
CA ASN A 52 -1.16 -13.70 -9.40
C ASN A 52 -0.10 -12.88 -8.65
N ASN A 53 -0.47 -11.72 -8.11
CA ASN A 53 0.44 -10.90 -7.31
C ASN A 53 0.79 -11.54 -5.96
N GLU A 54 -0.15 -12.23 -5.33
CA GLU A 54 0.11 -13.01 -4.13
C GLU A 54 0.96 -14.25 -4.44
N GLU A 55 0.72 -14.88 -5.60
CA GLU A 55 1.48 -16.05 -6.05
C GLU A 55 2.96 -15.72 -6.33
N ILE A 56 3.26 -14.58 -7.00
CA ILE A 56 4.66 -14.19 -7.25
C ILE A 56 5.39 -13.85 -5.96
N ILE A 57 4.71 -13.21 -4.98
CA ILE A 57 5.28 -12.96 -3.65
C ILE A 57 5.63 -14.29 -2.97
N ALA A 58 4.72 -15.24 -2.97
CA ALA A 58 4.97 -16.55 -2.37
C ALA A 58 6.07 -17.34 -3.11
N SER A 59 6.09 -17.26 -4.44
CA SER A 59 7.14 -17.91 -5.25
C SER A 59 8.53 -17.35 -4.96
N ALA A 60 8.63 -16.04 -4.74
CA ALA A 60 9.90 -15.37 -4.48
C ALA A 60 10.39 -15.50 -3.04
N LEU A 61 9.49 -15.44 -2.06
CA LEU A 61 9.83 -15.17 -0.66
C LEU A 61 9.46 -16.29 0.32
N HIS A 62 8.66 -17.30 -0.09
CA HIS A 62 8.35 -18.41 0.80
C HIS A 62 9.51 -19.45 0.82
N PRO A 63 9.92 -19.98 2.00
CA PRO A 63 9.42 -19.65 3.34
C PRO A 63 9.83 -18.25 3.81
N TYR A 64 8.87 -17.50 4.37
CA TYR A 64 9.09 -16.13 4.76
C TYR A 64 10.07 -16.02 5.95
N ARG A 65 11.01 -15.08 5.86
CA ARG A 65 11.93 -14.79 6.98
C ARG A 65 11.15 -14.20 8.18
N THR A 66 11.61 -14.52 9.37
CA THR A 66 11.10 -13.90 10.60
C THR A 66 11.18 -12.38 10.51
N GLY A 67 10.10 -11.71 10.88
CA GLY A 67 9.99 -10.25 10.82
C GLY A 67 9.52 -9.68 9.48
N LEU A 68 9.31 -10.53 8.45
CA LEU A 68 8.66 -10.12 7.21
C LEU A 68 7.15 -10.02 7.45
N VAL A 69 6.55 -8.90 7.07
CA VAL A 69 5.11 -8.65 7.14
C VAL A 69 4.54 -8.65 5.74
N ILE A 70 3.64 -9.58 5.46
CA ILE A 70 2.88 -9.59 4.20
C ILE A 70 1.47 -9.10 4.50
N THR A 71 1.07 -8.01 3.83
CA THR A 71 -0.30 -7.52 3.89
C THR A 71 -1.01 -7.76 2.57
N THR A 72 -2.25 -8.21 2.65
CA THR A 72 -3.12 -8.32 1.48
C THR A 72 -4.52 -7.77 1.78
N LYS A 73 -5.36 -7.69 0.75
CA LYS A 73 -6.65 -7.03 0.82
C LYS A 73 -7.73 -7.89 0.16
N GLY A 74 -8.94 -7.86 0.72
CA GLY A 74 -10.15 -8.41 0.11
C GLY A 74 -11.27 -7.37 0.04
N GLY A 75 -12.37 -7.72 -0.60
CA GLY A 75 -13.52 -6.84 -0.74
C GLY A 75 -13.53 -6.00 -2.03
N VAL A 76 -12.67 -6.36 -3.00
CA VAL A 76 -12.73 -5.87 -4.37
C VAL A 76 -12.63 -7.06 -5.30
N THR A 77 -13.59 -7.18 -6.20
CA THR A 77 -13.63 -8.21 -7.24
C THR A 77 -13.18 -7.60 -8.57
N LYS A 78 -12.31 -8.31 -9.27
CA LYS A 78 -11.81 -7.93 -10.58
C LYS A 78 -11.94 -9.09 -11.55
N THR A 79 -12.74 -8.91 -12.61
CA THR A 79 -13.08 -9.96 -13.57
C THR A 79 -12.45 -9.74 -14.95
N SER A 80 -11.95 -8.53 -15.22
CA SER A 80 -11.23 -8.19 -16.47
C SER A 80 -10.25 -7.03 -16.21
N PRO A 81 -9.40 -6.66 -17.17
CA PRO A 81 -8.53 -5.47 -17.05
C PRO A 81 -9.27 -4.18 -16.70
N THR A 82 -10.54 -4.04 -17.13
CA THR A 82 -11.35 -2.85 -16.97
C THR A 82 -12.52 -3.01 -16.00
N THR A 83 -12.89 -4.23 -15.63
CA THR A 83 -14.03 -4.52 -14.76
C THR A 83 -13.54 -4.77 -13.34
N VAL A 84 -13.75 -3.80 -12.47
CA VAL A 84 -13.39 -3.85 -11.05
C VAL A 84 -14.49 -3.17 -10.25
N PHE A 85 -14.94 -3.82 -9.17
CA PHE A 85 -15.99 -3.29 -8.30
C PHE A 85 -15.79 -3.76 -6.85
N PRO A 86 -16.27 -2.99 -5.85
CA PRO A 86 -16.28 -3.44 -4.47
C PRO A 86 -17.25 -4.62 -4.30
N ASP A 87 -16.89 -5.56 -3.45
CA ASP A 87 -17.72 -6.68 -3.01
C ASP A 87 -17.39 -6.99 -1.55
N GLY A 88 -17.99 -6.19 -0.68
CA GLY A 88 -17.79 -6.24 0.78
C GLY A 88 -18.63 -7.28 1.51
N ARG A 89 -19.36 -8.14 0.80
CA ARG A 89 -20.19 -9.18 1.41
C ARG A 89 -19.35 -10.13 2.27
N PRO A 90 -19.85 -10.51 3.46
CA PRO A 90 -19.13 -11.39 4.39
C PRO A 90 -18.62 -12.68 3.76
N GLU A 91 -19.44 -13.36 2.95
CA GLU A 91 -19.06 -14.60 2.26
C GLU A 91 -17.94 -14.39 1.24
N ASN A 92 -17.94 -13.24 0.52
CA ASN A 92 -16.86 -12.92 -0.41
C ASN A 92 -15.55 -12.58 0.31
N LEU A 93 -15.61 -11.80 1.39
CA LEU A 93 -14.44 -11.50 2.22
C LEU A 93 -13.79 -12.76 2.78
N ARG A 94 -14.61 -13.71 3.25
CA ARG A 94 -14.14 -15.01 3.73
C ARG A 94 -13.48 -15.82 2.60
N ARG A 95 -14.16 -15.96 1.48
CA ARG A 95 -13.65 -16.66 0.30
C ARG A 95 -12.30 -16.07 -0.16
N ALA A 96 -12.24 -14.74 -0.27
CA ALA A 96 -11.04 -14.01 -0.68
C ALA A 96 -9.86 -14.24 0.29
N CYS A 97 -10.11 -14.13 1.59
CA CYS A 97 -9.10 -14.38 2.63
C CYS A 97 -8.56 -15.81 2.56
N GLU A 98 -9.43 -16.80 2.46
CA GLU A 98 -9.01 -18.22 2.37
C GLU A 98 -8.24 -18.51 1.08
N ALA A 99 -8.60 -17.86 -0.03
CA ALA A 99 -7.85 -17.94 -1.27
C ALA A 99 -6.46 -17.28 -1.13
N SER A 100 -6.37 -16.12 -0.47
CA SER A 100 -5.11 -15.43 -0.19
C SER A 100 -4.18 -16.26 0.70
N LEU A 101 -4.71 -16.91 1.75
CA LEU A 101 -3.94 -17.82 2.61
C LEU A 101 -3.27 -18.94 1.79
N ARG A 102 -4.04 -19.57 0.87
CA ARG A 102 -3.51 -20.63 -0.01
C ARG A 102 -2.42 -20.12 -0.96
N ARG A 103 -2.65 -18.96 -1.65
CA ARG A 103 -1.69 -18.39 -2.59
C ARG A 103 -0.41 -17.93 -1.91
N LEU A 104 -0.55 -17.26 -0.77
CA LEU A 104 0.59 -16.83 0.04
C LEU A 104 1.28 -17.99 0.79
N ARG A 105 0.68 -19.19 0.84
CA ARG A 105 1.20 -20.37 1.54
C ARG A 105 1.43 -20.12 3.03
N VAL A 106 0.49 -19.46 3.68
CA VAL A 106 0.51 -19.16 5.12
C VAL A 106 -0.78 -19.61 5.78
N GLU A 107 -0.68 -19.99 7.06
CA GLU A 107 -1.85 -20.33 7.87
C GLU A 107 -2.55 -19.07 8.42
N ARG A 108 -1.81 -17.96 8.52
CA ARG A 108 -2.31 -16.69 9.04
C ARG A 108 -1.67 -15.51 8.31
N ILE A 109 -2.51 -14.59 7.81
CA ILE A 109 -2.08 -13.31 7.21
C ILE A 109 -1.78 -12.33 8.33
N ASP A 110 -0.63 -11.63 8.27
CA ASP A 110 -0.23 -10.66 9.31
C ASP A 110 -1.18 -9.44 9.35
N LEU A 111 -1.49 -8.87 8.19
CA LEU A 111 -2.38 -7.72 8.06
C LEU A 111 -3.32 -7.95 6.87
N TYR A 112 -4.62 -8.04 7.15
CA TYR A 112 -5.65 -8.14 6.13
C TYR A 112 -6.50 -6.88 6.10
N GLN A 113 -6.65 -6.28 4.93
CA GLN A 113 -7.31 -4.98 4.79
C GLN A 113 -8.63 -5.11 4.02
N LEU A 114 -9.69 -4.42 4.49
CA LEU A 114 -10.80 -4.12 3.60
C LEU A 114 -10.31 -3.19 2.51
N HIS A 115 -10.31 -3.66 1.25
CA HIS A 115 -9.72 -2.92 0.13
C HIS A 115 -10.47 -1.64 -0.20
N ARG A 116 -11.81 -1.70 -0.09
CA ARG A 116 -12.72 -0.57 -0.27
C ARG A 116 -14.07 -0.88 0.37
N PRO A 117 -14.72 0.09 1.02
CA PRO A 117 -16.13 -0.05 1.40
C PRO A 117 -17.02 -0.32 0.19
N ASP A 118 -17.98 -1.23 0.35
CA ASP A 118 -18.99 -1.52 -0.67
C ASP A 118 -20.25 -0.73 -0.34
N PRO A 119 -20.74 0.17 -1.21
CA PRO A 119 -21.94 0.96 -0.94
C PRO A 119 -23.23 0.14 -0.86
N ASN A 120 -23.20 -1.11 -1.33
CA ASN A 120 -24.36 -2.00 -1.35
C ASN A 120 -24.40 -2.97 -0.15
N VAL A 121 -23.39 -2.92 0.73
CA VAL A 121 -23.30 -3.78 1.93
C VAL A 121 -23.14 -2.89 3.16
N PRO A 122 -23.93 -3.09 4.21
CA PRO A 122 -23.73 -2.38 5.48
C PRO A 122 -22.27 -2.52 5.93
N PHE A 123 -21.61 -1.39 6.18
CA PHE A 123 -20.16 -1.39 6.47
C PHE A 123 -19.84 -2.27 7.70
N ALA A 124 -20.69 -2.23 8.73
CA ALA A 124 -20.54 -3.08 9.92
C ALA A 124 -20.52 -4.58 9.60
N GLU A 125 -21.25 -5.05 8.56
CA GLU A 125 -21.24 -6.47 8.16
C GLU A 125 -19.88 -6.85 7.55
N SER A 126 -19.32 -6.01 6.69
CA SER A 126 -17.97 -6.23 6.15
C SER A 126 -16.93 -6.27 7.27
N ILE A 127 -17.00 -5.35 8.24
CA ILE A 127 -16.09 -5.32 9.38
C ILE A 127 -16.31 -6.52 10.31
N GLY A 128 -17.56 -6.93 10.53
CA GLY A 128 -17.89 -8.13 11.28
C GLY A 128 -17.26 -9.39 10.69
N ALA A 129 -17.22 -9.51 9.35
CA ALA A 129 -16.53 -10.61 8.67
C ALA A 129 -15.01 -10.59 8.95
N LEU A 130 -14.36 -9.42 8.95
CA LEU A 130 -12.94 -9.31 9.31
C LEU A 130 -12.70 -9.65 10.79
N ALA A 131 -13.60 -9.24 11.68
CA ALA A 131 -13.54 -9.60 13.09
C ALA A 131 -13.63 -11.12 13.29
N ALA A 132 -14.55 -11.79 12.57
CA ALA A 132 -14.69 -13.25 12.60
C ALA A 132 -13.43 -13.95 12.09
N LEU A 133 -12.87 -13.52 10.95
CA LEU A 133 -11.60 -14.06 10.40
C LEU A 133 -10.43 -13.91 11.38
N ARG A 134 -10.39 -12.80 12.12
CA ARG A 134 -9.40 -12.57 13.18
C ARG A 134 -9.62 -13.50 14.37
N ALA A 135 -10.84 -13.68 14.82
CA ALA A 135 -11.18 -14.59 15.91
C ALA A 135 -10.87 -16.06 15.56
N GLU A 136 -11.04 -16.45 14.30
CA GLU A 136 -10.67 -17.77 13.77
C GLU A 136 -9.13 -17.94 13.61
N GLY A 137 -8.34 -16.90 13.85
CA GLY A 137 -6.88 -16.95 13.70
C GLY A 137 -6.36 -16.92 12.25
N LYS A 138 -7.24 -16.72 11.25
CA LYS A 138 -6.86 -16.62 9.82
C LYS A 138 -6.13 -15.33 9.49
N ILE A 139 -6.43 -14.26 10.21
CA ILE A 139 -5.73 -12.99 10.11
C ILE A 139 -5.29 -12.51 11.49
N ARG A 140 -4.15 -11.84 11.58
CA ARG A 140 -3.61 -11.33 12.85
C ARG A 140 -4.14 -9.93 13.15
N HIS A 141 -4.07 -9.05 12.17
CA HIS A 141 -4.45 -7.65 12.27
C HIS A 141 -5.42 -7.25 11.17
N VAL A 142 -6.30 -6.30 11.47
CA VAL A 142 -7.24 -5.70 10.53
C VAL A 142 -6.78 -4.32 10.14
N GLY A 143 -6.81 -4.02 8.85
CA GLY A 143 -6.63 -2.69 8.27
C GLY A 143 -7.80 -2.29 7.40
N LEU A 144 -7.86 -1.02 7.05
CA LEU A 144 -8.90 -0.45 6.19
C LEU A 144 -8.25 0.33 5.04
N SER A 145 -8.92 0.39 3.90
CA SER A 145 -8.46 1.21 2.77
C SER A 145 -9.62 1.99 2.15
N ASN A 146 -9.35 3.22 1.71
CA ASN A 146 -10.35 4.12 1.13
C ASN A 146 -11.52 4.43 2.09
N VAL A 147 -11.22 4.80 3.32
CA VAL A 147 -12.20 5.04 4.39
C VAL A 147 -12.14 6.47 4.91
N SER A 148 -13.27 6.95 5.43
CA SER A 148 -13.42 8.17 6.19
C SER A 148 -13.15 7.96 7.68
N ILE A 149 -12.99 9.05 8.45
CA ILE A 149 -12.87 9.00 9.92
C ILE A 149 -14.08 8.28 10.54
N THR A 150 -15.30 8.63 10.13
CA THR A 150 -16.52 7.99 10.64
C THR A 150 -16.51 6.46 10.46
N GLN A 151 -16.04 5.99 9.28
CA GLN A 151 -15.91 4.56 9.04
C GLN A 151 -14.79 3.91 9.87
N ILE A 152 -13.70 4.62 10.13
CA ILE A 152 -12.65 4.12 11.03
C ILE A 152 -13.19 3.99 12.46
N GLU A 153 -13.92 4.99 12.95
CA GLU A 153 -14.53 4.98 14.26
C GLU A 153 -15.55 3.83 14.40
N GLU A 154 -16.46 3.68 13.44
CA GLU A 154 -17.40 2.56 13.39
C GLU A 154 -16.67 1.20 13.43
N ALA A 155 -15.67 0.99 12.59
CA ALA A 155 -14.90 -0.25 12.56
C ALA A 155 -14.24 -0.55 13.91
N ARG A 156 -13.71 0.46 14.59
CA ARG A 156 -13.03 0.34 15.88
C ARG A 156 -13.97 -0.07 17.03
N THR A 157 -15.27 0.13 16.88
CA THR A 157 -16.24 -0.42 17.85
C THR A 157 -16.41 -1.94 17.71
N ILE A 158 -16.04 -2.52 16.56
CA ILE A 158 -16.23 -3.94 16.23
C ILE A 158 -14.91 -4.72 16.38
N VAL A 159 -13.81 -4.16 15.88
CA VAL A 159 -12.48 -4.81 15.85
C VAL A 159 -11.37 -3.78 15.94
N PRO A 160 -10.23 -4.06 16.63
CA PRO A 160 -9.06 -3.18 16.58
C PRO A 160 -8.54 -3.01 15.16
N VAL A 161 -8.44 -1.74 14.71
CA VAL A 161 -7.87 -1.33 13.42
C VAL A 161 -6.45 -0.84 13.65
N VAL A 162 -5.46 -1.44 12.96
CA VAL A 162 -4.04 -1.11 13.13
C VAL A 162 -3.45 -0.30 11.97
N SER A 163 -4.13 -0.26 10.82
CA SER A 163 -3.68 0.51 9.67
C SER A 163 -4.82 1.08 8.85
N VAL A 164 -4.56 2.23 8.23
CA VAL A 164 -5.43 2.84 7.20
C VAL A 164 -4.59 3.08 5.96
N GLN A 165 -5.12 2.69 4.80
CA GLN A 165 -4.48 2.90 3.51
C GLN A 165 -5.36 3.78 2.62
N ASN A 166 -5.08 5.08 2.56
CA ASN A 166 -5.78 6.03 1.71
C ASN A 166 -4.82 6.66 0.69
N ARG A 167 -5.40 7.24 -0.37
CA ARG A 167 -4.61 8.01 -1.34
C ARG A 167 -4.01 9.23 -0.67
N TYR A 168 -2.69 9.37 -0.78
CA TYR A 168 -2.00 10.51 -0.20
C TYR A 168 -0.60 10.68 -0.79
N ASN A 169 -0.26 11.89 -1.19
CA ASN A 169 1.05 12.26 -1.70
C ASN A 169 1.24 13.79 -1.65
N LEU A 170 2.35 14.27 -2.15
CA LEU A 170 2.74 15.68 -2.11
C LEU A 170 1.68 16.64 -2.71
N ARG A 171 0.89 16.20 -3.70
CA ARG A 171 -0.17 16.98 -4.36
C ARG A 171 -1.58 16.59 -3.94
N GLU A 172 -1.79 15.36 -3.53
CA GLU A 172 -3.09 14.84 -3.11
C GLU A 172 -3.10 14.68 -1.59
N ARG A 173 -3.78 15.58 -0.90
CA ARG A 173 -3.81 15.68 0.57
C ARG A 173 -5.21 15.66 1.15
N SER A 174 -6.19 15.21 0.40
CA SER A 174 -7.59 15.11 0.87
C SER A 174 -7.76 14.21 2.10
N ALA A 175 -6.77 13.39 2.43
CA ALA A 175 -6.75 12.55 3.62
C ALA A 175 -5.90 13.12 4.77
N ASP A 176 -5.63 14.44 4.81
CA ASP A 176 -4.87 15.05 5.91
C ASP A 176 -5.54 14.87 7.28
N ASP A 177 -6.87 14.98 7.32
CA ASP A 177 -7.68 14.76 8.51
C ASP A 177 -7.64 13.29 8.98
N VAL A 178 -7.71 12.35 8.04
CA VAL A 178 -7.57 10.91 8.33
C VAL A 178 -6.17 10.59 8.84
N LEU A 179 -5.13 11.21 8.26
CA LEU A 179 -3.75 11.05 8.75
C LEU A 179 -3.61 11.56 10.20
N ALA A 180 -4.16 12.76 10.50
CA ALA A 180 -4.14 13.32 11.85
C ALA A 180 -4.91 12.43 12.84
N PHE A 181 -6.05 11.88 12.43
CA PHE A 181 -6.78 10.89 13.24
C PHE A 181 -5.93 9.63 13.51
N CYS A 182 -5.24 9.13 12.50
CA CYS A 182 -4.35 7.96 12.65
C CYS A 182 -3.20 8.25 13.63
N GLU A 183 -2.63 9.46 13.60
CA GLU A 183 -1.59 9.88 14.56
C GLU A 183 -2.10 9.85 16.00
N GLN A 184 -3.27 10.43 16.25
CA GLN A 184 -3.87 10.50 17.59
C GLN A 184 -4.19 9.13 18.17
N HIS A 185 -4.42 8.13 17.31
CA HIS A 185 -4.85 6.80 17.71
C HIS A 185 -3.79 5.71 17.52
N ALA A 186 -2.54 6.08 17.24
CA ALA A 186 -1.43 5.15 16.98
C ALA A 186 -1.74 4.12 15.86
N ILE A 187 -2.49 4.53 14.84
CA ILE A 187 -2.82 3.73 13.64
C ILE A 187 -1.76 4.03 12.57
N ALA A 188 -1.19 2.99 11.95
CA ALA A 188 -0.28 3.16 10.82
C ALA A 188 -1.04 3.71 9.60
N PHE A 189 -0.44 4.69 8.90
CA PHE A 189 -1.00 5.23 7.67
C PHE A 189 -0.16 4.79 6.47
N LEU A 190 -0.82 4.17 5.48
CA LEU A 190 -0.19 3.63 4.29
C LEU A 190 -0.62 4.46 3.07
N PRO A 191 0.14 5.49 2.67
CA PRO A 191 -0.21 6.31 1.51
C PRO A 191 -0.09 5.50 0.22
N TYR A 192 -1.21 5.20 -0.46
CA TYR A 192 -1.12 4.65 -1.80
C TYR A 192 -1.02 5.76 -2.84
N GLY A 193 -0.38 5.47 -3.98
CA GLY A 193 -0.02 6.47 -4.97
C GLY A 193 0.96 7.53 -4.44
N PRO A 194 2.01 7.14 -3.70
CA PRO A 194 2.89 8.08 -2.99
C PRO A 194 3.66 9.00 -3.93
N LEU A 195 3.79 8.62 -5.20
CA LEU A 195 4.47 9.39 -6.26
C LEU A 195 3.49 10.02 -7.27
N GLY A 196 2.19 10.09 -6.94
CA GLY A 196 1.17 10.75 -7.76
C GLY A 196 0.70 9.97 -8.99
N ALA A 197 1.27 8.81 -9.30
CA ALA A 197 0.82 7.99 -10.42
C ALA A 197 -0.43 7.21 -10.04
N GLN A 198 -1.53 7.41 -10.77
CA GLN A 198 -2.70 6.54 -10.70
C GLN A 198 -2.50 5.28 -11.55
N PRO A 199 -2.97 4.09 -11.09
CA PRO A 199 -2.86 2.85 -11.87
C PRO A 199 -3.55 2.91 -13.23
N PHE A 200 -4.58 3.75 -13.37
CA PHE A 200 -5.46 3.84 -14.53
C PHE A 200 -5.40 5.20 -15.25
N GLU A 201 -4.73 6.19 -14.69
CA GLU A 201 -4.59 7.53 -15.27
C GLU A 201 -3.13 7.78 -15.63
N ARG A 202 -2.90 8.20 -16.88
CA ARG A 202 -1.57 8.59 -17.38
C ARG A 202 -1.20 10.01 -16.98
N ASN A 203 -1.54 10.43 -15.76
CA ASN A 203 -1.14 11.74 -15.28
C ASN A 203 0.37 11.77 -15.06
N ALA A 204 1.00 12.85 -15.46
CA ALA A 204 2.43 13.05 -15.34
C ALA A 204 2.86 12.76 -13.89
N PRO A 205 3.93 11.99 -13.68
CA PRO A 205 4.48 11.81 -12.35
C PRO A 205 4.87 13.16 -11.77
N LEU A 206 4.92 13.27 -10.43
CA LEU A 206 5.34 14.48 -9.68
C LEU A 206 6.72 15.05 -10.10
N THR A 207 7.37 14.47 -11.07
CA THR A 207 8.77 14.67 -11.49
C THR A 207 8.98 15.68 -12.62
N SER A 208 8.09 16.69 -12.79
CA SER A 208 8.37 17.77 -13.78
C SER A 208 9.64 18.55 -13.39
N THR A 209 10.51 18.83 -14.37
CA THR A 209 11.86 19.40 -14.19
C THR A 209 11.89 20.83 -13.64
N GLU A 210 10.77 21.54 -13.59
CA GLU A 210 10.69 22.97 -13.16
C GLU A 210 9.95 23.19 -11.84
N SER A 211 9.89 22.17 -10.96
CA SER A 211 9.16 22.26 -9.70
C SER A 211 10.12 22.46 -8.50
N PRO A 212 9.65 23.04 -7.38
CA PRO A 212 10.42 23.07 -6.12
C PRO A 212 10.93 21.69 -5.70
N LEU A 213 10.22 20.64 -6.09
CA LEU A 213 10.61 19.24 -5.89
C LEU A 213 11.91 18.91 -6.64
N ALA A 214 12.00 19.28 -7.93
CA ALA A 214 13.21 19.06 -8.74
C ALA A 214 14.40 19.87 -8.24
N ALA A 215 14.18 21.13 -7.84
CA ALA A 215 15.23 21.98 -7.27
C ALA A 215 15.78 21.41 -5.95
N THR A 216 14.90 20.93 -5.06
CA THR A 216 15.30 20.27 -3.82
C THR A 216 16.07 18.97 -4.11
N ALA A 217 15.60 18.17 -5.07
CA ALA A 217 16.26 16.93 -5.47
C ALA A 217 17.70 17.18 -5.98
N ALA A 218 17.87 18.14 -6.88
CA ALA A 218 19.20 18.52 -7.40
C ALA A 218 20.16 18.97 -6.29
N ARG A 219 19.69 19.78 -5.35
CA ARG A 219 20.48 20.27 -4.23
C ARG A 219 20.91 19.15 -3.27
N LEU A 220 20.05 18.15 -3.06
CA LEU A 220 20.32 17.01 -2.19
C LEU A 220 21.05 15.85 -2.88
N GLY A 221 21.33 15.95 -4.19
CA GLY A 221 21.90 14.84 -4.95
C GLY A 221 20.97 13.61 -4.99
N ALA A 222 19.67 13.84 -4.95
CA ALA A 222 18.65 12.81 -4.90
C ALA A 222 17.70 12.90 -6.10
N THR A 223 16.85 11.90 -6.31
CA THR A 223 15.78 11.96 -7.30
C THR A 223 14.53 12.67 -6.75
N SER A 224 13.71 13.24 -7.61
CA SER A 224 12.42 13.83 -7.23
C SER A 224 11.52 12.79 -6.53
N ALA A 225 11.59 11.53 -6.92
CA ALA A 225 10.88 10.44 -6.27
C ALA A 225 11.33 10.24 -4.82
N GLN A 226 12.65 10.23 -4.58
CA GLN A 226 13.20 10.13 -3.23
C GLN A 226 12.77 11.31 -2.34
N VAL A 227 12.83 12.54 -2.87
CA VAL A 227 12.39 13.73 -2.12
C VAL A 227 10.90 13.67 -1.78
N ALA A 228 10.04 13.23 -2.72
CA ALA A 228 8.62 13.08 -2.46
C ALA A 228 8.33 12.01 -1.39
N LEU A 229 9.03 10.89 -1.41
CA LEU A 229 8.93 9.85 -0.39
C LEU A 229 9.48 10.32 0.97
N ALA A 230 10.60 11.05 0.99
CA ALA A 230 11.16 11.64 2.21
C ALA A 230 10.21 12.66 2.85
N TRP A 231 9.52 13.46 2.02
CA TRP A 231 8.48 14.37 2.50
C TRP A 231 7.35 13.59 3.21
N LEU A 232 6.88 12.48 2.64
CA LEU A 232 5.88 11.63 3.29
C LEU A 232 6.37 11.08 4.63
N LEU A 233 7.60 10.55 4.68
CA LEU A 233 8.19 10.02 5.91
C LEU A 233 8.36 11.08 6.99
N ARG A 234 8.63 12.34 6.60
CA ARG A 234 8.74 13.46 7.52
C ARG A 234 7.37 13.99 7.97
N ARG A 235 6.34 13.89 7.10
CA ARG A 235 4.98 14.39 7.38
C ARG A 235 4.37 13.74 8.62
N SER A 236 4.65 12.47 8.87
CA SER A 236 4.15 11.77 10.06
C SER A 236 5.01 10.56 10.44
N PRO A 237 5.25 10.31 11.73
CA PRO A 237 5.90 9.09 12.19
C PRO A 237 5.07 7.83 11.93
N ASN A 238 3.75 7.96 11.76
CA ASN A 238 2.84 6.85 11.53
C ASN A 238 2.80 6.40 10.06
N ILE A 239 3.43 7.15 9.14
CA ILE A 239 3.47 6.80 7.73
C ILE A 239 4.47 5.67 7.48
N VAL A 240 4.01 4.66 6.74
CA VAL A 240 4.82 3.64 6.06
C VAL A 240 4.56 3.77 4.57
N VAL A 241 5.54 4.25 3.82
CA VAL A 241 5.40 4.39 2.36
C VAL A 241 5.53 3.04 1.66
N ILE A 242 4.71 2.84 0.62
CA ILE A 242 4.66 1.59 -0.16
C ILE A 242 4.86 1.86 -1.67
N PRO A 243 5.98 2.48 -2.07
CA PRO A 243 6.23 2.72 -3.49
C PRO A 243 6.36 1.40 -4.24
N GLY A 244 5.73 1.31 -5.41
CA GLY A 244 5.78 0.15 -6.30
C GLY A 244 6.62 0.42 -7.55
N THR A 245 7.46 -0.54 -7.91
CA THR A 245 8.28 -0.51 -9.14
C THR A 245 8.51 -1.92 -9.66
N THR A 246 8.86 -2.05 -10.94
CA THR A 246 9.34 -3.29 -11.58
C THR A 246 10.83 -3.21 -11.94
N VAL A 247 11.51 -2.08 -11.61
CA VAL A 247 12.90 -1.79 -11.96
C VAL A 247 13.75 -1.79 -10.70
N ILE A 248 14.82 -2.59 -10.67
CA ILE A 248 15.70 -2.76 -9.51
C ILE A 248 16.35 -1.42 -9.11
N ALA A 249 16.83 -0.61 -10.06
CA ALA A 249 17.42 0.69 -9.75
C ALA A 249 16.42 1.61 -9.01
N HIS A 250 15.15 1.65 -9.45
CA HIS A 250 14.12 2.42 -8.75
C HIS A 250 13.79 1.84 -7.37
N LEU A 251 13.92 0.53 -7.17
CA LEU A 251 13.76 -0.09 -5.85
C LEU A 251 14.88 0.36 -4.91
N ASP A 252 16.14 0.30 -5.38
CA ASP A 252 17.31 0.74 -4.62
C ASP A 252 17.17 2.23 -4.21
N GLU A 253 16.75 3.11 -5.15
CA GLU A 253 16.44 4.51 -4.88
C GLU A 253 15.34 4.71 -3.85
N ASN A 254 14.22 3.99 -4.00
CA ASN A 254 13.09 4.09 -3.08
C ASN A 254 13.48 3.70 -1.65
N VAL A 255 14.27 2.64 -1.50
CA VAL A 255 14.71 2.18 -0.16
C VAL A 255 15.73 3.15 0.43
N ALA A 256 16.65 3.70 -0.38
CA ALA A 256 17.62 4.68 0.06
C ALA A 256 16.97 5.97 0.62
N THR A 257 15.72 6.25 0.29
CA THR A 257 14.94 7.38 0.84
C THR A 257 14.87 7.35 2.38
N ALA A 258 14.98 6.19 3.00
CA ALA A 258 14.97 6.07 4.46
C ALA A 258 16.10 6.88 5.15
N ASN A 259 17.17 7.18 4.42
CA ASN A 259 18.33 7.93 4.89
C ASN A 259 18.34 9.38 4.38
N LEU A 260 17.33 9.82 3.63
CA LEU A 260 17.26 11.17 3.08
C LEU A 260 16.57 12.12 4.06
N GLU A 261 17.33 13.05 4.60
CA GLU A 261 16.83 14.07 5.51
C GLU A 261 16.47 15.36 4.77
N LEU A 262 15.24 15.85 4.99
CA LEU A 262 14.82 17.16 4.52
C LEU A 262 15.02 18.20 5.62
N SER A 263 15.54 19.37 5.31
CA SER A 263 15.57 20.50 6.24
C SER A 263 14.14 21.03 6.49
N ASP A 264 13.97 21.83 7.55
CA ASP A 264 12.68 22.49 7.82
C ASP A 264 12.25 23.38 6.66
N ALA A 265 13.18 24.09 6.04
CA ALA A 265 12.94 24.92 4.87
C ALA A 265 12.47 24.12 3.65
N ASP A 266 13.09 22.95 3.40
CA ASP A 266 12.67 22.06 2.30
C ASP A 266 11.26 21.53 2.54
N PHE A 267 11.02 21.02 3.75
CA PHE A 267 9.71 20.49 4.10
C PHE A 267 8.62 21.56 3.99
N ALA A 268 8.87 22.78 4.45
CA ALA A 268 7.93 23.90 4.34
C ALA A 268 7.67 24.28 2.86
N SER A 269 8.74 24.39 2.06
CA SER A 269 8.65 24.73 0.63
C SER A 269 7.84 23.68 -0.14
N LEU A 270 8.12 22.39 0.10
CA LEU A 270 7.39 21.28 -0.52
C LEU A 270 5.94 21.23 -0.05
N SER A 271 5.69 21.52 1.24
CA SER A 271 4.35 21.54 1.81
C SER A 271 3.49 22.70 1.29
N ALA A 272 4.11 23.76 0.81
CA ALA A 272 3.43 24.90 0.17
C ALA A 272 3.02 24.63 -1.29
N LEU A 273 3.41 23.51 -1.89
CA LEU A 273 2.97 23.14 -3.24
C LEU A 273 1.44 23.01 -3.26
N LYS A 274 0.80 23.55 -4.31
CA LYS A 274 -0.66 23.47 -4.49
C LYS A 274 -1.09 21.99 -4.59
N THR A 275 -2.12 21.67 -3.85
CA THR A 275 -2.87 20.39 -3.98
C THR A 275 -3.78 20.46 -5.21
N GLU A 276 -3.94 19.33 -5.89
CA GLU A 276 -4.91 19.15 -6.99
C GLU A 276 -6.30 18.84 -6.42
#